data_2b12cdc38dc6102b0a2d6fd641f2f7fd
#
_entry.id   2b12cdc38dc6102b0a2d6fd641f2f7fd
#
_cell.length_a   1.000
_cell.length_b   1.000
_cell.length_c   1.000
_cell.angle_alpha   90.00
_cell.angle_beta   90.00
_cell.angle_gamma   90.00
#
_symmetry.space_group_name_H-M   'P 1'
#
loop_
_entity.id
_entity.type
_entity.pdbx_description
1 polymer ?
#
loop_
_entity_poly.entity_id
_entity_poly.type
_entity_poly.pdbx_seq_one_letter_code
_entity_poly.pdbx_strand_id
1 'polypeptide(L)'
;MTLFLNRCGKRFADSADEPLTVPVLTGYRRAEYLVGAAAWLAALAFFWAWWLEPHHHRDFFGSLTVTAVLAWITLLPGYFIAVFYRARKPNGPLRLPAGTRVAMVVTKAPSEPFAVVAETLEAMLAQDVSHDTWLADEDPSPPTLDWCRRHGVFVSTRKGRADYHRTSWPRRTRCKEGNLAFFYDHYGYDGYDFVVQLDADHVPQPGYLFEMLRPFADPKVGYVSAPSICDRNAAESWSARGRLYAEASMHGALQGGYNAGLAPLCIGSHYAVRTAALKEIGGLGPELAEDHSTTLMMNAAGWRGVHALDAIAHGDGPRTFADLVTQEFQWSRSLVMLLLQYSPRLVGKLPLRLKFQFLFSQLWYPLFAFFMALMFAMPLLALGRAESLVTVSYPDFLAHFAPLSIVLLLMAHRWRATGTFRPYDAKILSWECMLFLFARWPWALAGTLAAVRDWLAGSFVDFRVTPKGTSEVDPLPLRVLLPYAGLALAAVLPVLLIDDVGEAKGFYLFAIMNAAIYGLLLVVIVLRHGRENRIAATPRFYRPAMAAGLLSLVILPGIATAEHGKDSLEALSWGSDHLRLFEERYSVAGAGGATSRKTVFRPRWIFLPTDAPQAEDR
;
A
#
# COMPACT_ATOMS: atom_id res chain seq x y z
N MET A 1 -9.77 -9.94 -39.10
CA MET A 1 -9.36 -8.93 -38.08
C MET A 1 -9.73 -7.51 -38.53
N THR A 2 -9.36 -7.05 -39.66
CA THR A 2 -9.68 -5.69 -40.20
C THR A 2 -11.19 -5.46 -40.43
N LEU A 3 -11.94 -6.48 -40.79
CA LEU A 3 -13.40 -6.41 -41.03
C LEU A 3 -14.27 -6.29 -39.75
N PHE A 4 -13.81 -6.78 -38.62
CA PHE A 4 -14.54 -6.69 -37.33
C PHE A 4 -14.38 -5.29 -36.71
N LEU A 5 -13.20 -4.71 -36.78
CA LEU A 5 -12.93 -3.34 -36.28
C LEU A 5 -13.69 -2.29 -37.12
N ASN A 6 -13.87 -2.50 -38.41
CA ASN A 6 -14.63 -1.57 -39.27
C ASN A 6 -16.15 -1.62 -39.02
N ARG A 7 -16.72 -2.72 -38.54
CA ARG A 7 -18.15 -2.78 -38.20
C ARG A 7 -18.48 -2.11 -36.87
N CYS A 8 -17.62 -2.22 -35.84
CA CYS A 8 -17.78 -1.49 -34.58
C CYS A 8 -17.53 0.04 -34.76
N GLY A 9 -16.49 0.43 -35.48
CA GLY A 9 -16.11 1.84 -35.63
C GLY A 9 -17.13 2.71 -36.37
N LYS A 10 -17.93 2.15 -37.31
CA LYS A 10 -18.91 2.93 -38.09
C LYS A 10 -20.22 3.26 -37.36
N ARG A 11 -20.56 2.56 -36.27
CA ARG A 11 -21.79 2.85 -35.47
C ARG A 11 -21.62 3.89 -34.36
N PHE A 12 -20.36 4.28 -34.04
CA PHE A 12 -20.06 5.22 -32.96
C PHE A 12 -19.68 6.63 -33.45
N ALA A 13 -19.73 6.90 -34.76
CA ALA A 13 -19.21 8.13 -35.35
C ALA A 13 -20.12 9.37 -35.21
N ASP A 14 -21.36 9.25 -34.78
CA ASP A 14 -22.36 10.34 -34.82
C ASP A 14 -22.71 11.01 -33.50
N SER A 15 -21.87 10.89 -32.45
CA SER A 15 -22.12 11.64 -31.18
C SER A 15 -20.81 12.13 -30.56
N ALA A 16 -20.11 12.98 -31.28
CA ALA A 16 -18.73 13.37 -31.02
C ALA A 16 -18.62 14.69 -30.27
N ASP A 17 -19.04 14.85 -29.02
CA ASP A 17 -18.65 16.09 -28.32
C ASP A 17 -18.44 15.99 -26.79
N GLU A 18 -18.74 14.88 -26.16
CA GLU A 18 -18.43 14.75 -24.73
C GLU A 18 -17.19 13.89 -24.47
N PRO A 19 -16.18 14.43 -23.78
CA PRO A 19 -14.98 13.66 -23.48
C PRO A 19 -15.31 12.50 -22.52
N LEU A 20 -14.77 11.30 -22.81
CA LEU A 20 -14.95 10.09 -21.99
C LEU A 20 -14.63 10.30 -20.50
N THR A 21 -13.67 11.15 -20.23
CA THR A 21 -13.27 11.50 -18.86
C THR A 21 -13.08 13.00 -18.70
N VAL A 22 -13.41 13.54 -17.51
CA VAL A 22 -13.22 14.94 -17.15
C VAL A 22 -12.20 15.10 -16.05
N PRO A 23 -11.45 16.22 -15.99
CA PRO A 23 -10.55 16.50 -14.87
C PRO A 23 -11.29 16.61 -13.55
N VAL A 24 -10.72 16.05 -12.49
CA VAL A 24 -11.23 16.21 -11.12
C VAL A 24 -10.91 17.61 -10.58
N LEU A 25 -9.68 18.09 -10.85
CA LEU A 25 -9.24 19.42 -10.43
C LEU A 25 -9.59 20.44 -11.51
N THR A 26 -10.46 21.38 -11.18
CA THR A 26 -10.90 22.46 -12.06
C THR A 26 -10.89 23.80 -11.32
N GLY A 27 -10.84 24.92 -12.04
CA GLY A 27 -10.95 26.27 -11.51
C GLY A 27 -10.01 26.55 -10.33
N TYR A 28 -10.57 27.06 -9.24
CA TYR A 28 -9.84 27.42 -8.03
C TYR A 28 -9.06 26.24 -7.41
N ARG A 29 -9.66 25.05 -7.36
CA ARG A 29 -9.00 23.85 -6.80
C ARG A 29 -7.74 23.47 -7.57
N ARG A 30 -7.74 23.69 -8.88
CA ARG A 30 -6.55 23.46 -9.72
C ARG A 30 -5.46 24.48 -9.42
N ALA A 31 -5.80 25.75 -9.25
CA ALA A 31 -4.86 26.80 -8.88
C ALA A 31 -4.24 26.54 -7.49
N GLU A 32 -5.07 26.23 -6.49
CA GLU A 32 -4.64 25.87 -5.14
C GLU A 32 -3.66 24.69 -5.16
N TYR A 33 -3.95 23.67 -5.96
CA TYR A 33 -3.06 22.51 -6.11
C TYR A 33 -1.70 22.90 -6.68
N LEU A 34 -1.66 23.76 -7.71
CA LEU A 34 -0.42 24.24 -8.32
C LEU A 34 0.41 25.07 -7.34
N VAL A 35 -0.23 25.89 -6.50
CA VAL A 35 0.45 26.63 -5.41
C VAL A 35 1.09 25.64 -4.43
N GLY A 36 0.37 24.59 -4.02
CA GLY A 36 0.92 23.54 -3.15
C GLY A 36 2.10 22.80 -3.80
N ALA A 37 2.01 22.48 -5.08
CA ALA A 37 3.10 21.84 -5.83
C ALA A 37 4.33 22.76 -5.97
N ALA A 38 4.12 24.06 -6.21
CA ALA A 38 5.21 25.04 -6.24
C ALA A 38 5.87 25.21 -4.85
N ALA A 39 5.06 25.26 -3.78
CA ALA A 39 5.56 25.30 -2.42
C ALA A 39 6.39 24.05 -2.07
N TRP A 40 5.94 22.86 -2.51
CA TRP A 40 6.69 21.62 -2.34
C TRP A 40 8.03 21.66 -3.11
N LEU A 41 8.04 22.13 -4.37
CA LEU A 41 9.28 22.28 -5.15
C LEU A 41 10.24 23.27 -4.49
N ALA A 42 9.73 24.38 -3.95
CA ALA A 42 10.56 25.36 -3.23
C ALA A 42 11.16 24.76 -1.95
N ALA A 43 10.36 24.03 -1.16
CA ALA A 43 10.84 23.33 0.04
C ALA A 43 11.84 22.22 -0.32
N LEU A 44 11.62 21.51 -1.43
CA LEU A 44 12.54 20.49 -1.93
C LEU A 44 13.89 21.11 -2.34
N ALA A 45 13.84 22.22 -3.09
CA ALA A 45 15.05 22.94 -3.49
C ALA A 45 15.81 23.50 -2.27
N PHE A 46 15.09 24.06 -1.29
CA PHE A 46 15.65 24.53 -0.02
C PHE A 46 16.37 23.41 0.75
N PHE A 47 15.72 22.25 0.87
CA PHE A 47 16.31 21.09 1.53
C PHE A 47 17.56 20.58 0.80
N TRP A 48 17.47 20.37 -0.51
CA TRP A 48 18.58 19.79 -1.28
C TRP A 48 19.73 20.75 -1.50
N ALA A 49 19.50 22.06 -1.58
CA ALA A 49 20.58 23.07 -1.64
C ALA A 49 21.45 23.03 -0.39
N TRP A 50 20.82 22.90 0.78
CA TRP A 50 21.51 22.74 2.05
C TRP A 50 22.15 21.34 2.17
N TRP A 51 21.40 20.26 1.89
CA TRP A 51 21.92 18.89 2.07
C TRP A 51 23.20 18.62 1.27
N LEU A 52 23.30 19.12 0.05
CA LEU A 52 24.41 18.87 -0.86
C LEU A 52 25.68 19.71 -0.53
N GLU A 53 25.68 20.51 0.52
CA GLU A 53 26.87 21.22 0.95
C GLU A 53 27.97 20.26 1.38
N PRO A 54 29.23 20.41 0.90
CA PRO A 54 30.28 19.40 1.09
C PRO A 54 30.60 19.08 2.55
N HIS A 55 30.44 20.02 3.45
CA HIS A 55 30.76 19.85 4.87
C HIS A 55 29.77 18.94 5.62
N HIS A 56 28.60 18.66 5.05
CA HIS A 56 27.63 17.70 5.58
C HIS A 56 28.04 16.24 5.33
N HIS A 57 28.96 16.01 4.41
CA HIS A 57 29.37 14.69 3.94
C HIS A 57 30.71 14.29 4.56
N ARG A 58 30.70 13.22 5.37
CA ARG A 58 31.91 12.75 6.07
C ARG A 58 32.72 11.77 5.21
N ASP A 59 32.08 10.71 4.79
CA ASP A 59 32.65 9.66 3.95
C ASP A 59 31.69 9.28 2.83
N PHE A 60 32.22 8.63 1.79
CA PHE A 60 31.41 8.27 0.63
C PHE A 60 30.28 7.32 0.98
N PHE A 61 30.52 6.31 1.85
CA PHE A 61 29.55 5.27 2.14
C PHE A 61 28.39 5.76 3.02
N GLY A 62 28.70 6.47 4.08
CA GLY A 62 27.70 7.11 4.96
C GLY A 62 26.87 8.12 4.20
N SER A 63 27.52 9.02 3.48
CA SER A 63 26.87 10.06 2.68
C SER A 63 25.98 9.47 1.59
N LEU A 64 26.44 8.47 0.84
CA LEU A 64 25.64 7.80 -0.17
C LEU A 64 24.41 7.12 0.44
N THR A 65 24.59 6.43 1.56
CA THR A 65 23.51 5.70 2.24
C THR A 65 22.41 6.67 2.69
N VAL A 66 22.77 7.73 3.41
CA VAL A 66 21.79 8.70 3.91
C VAL A 66 21.15 9.47 2.74
N THR A 67 21.95 9.90 1.75
CA THR A 67 21.44 10.60 0.57
C THR A 67 20.46 9.75 -0.23
N ALA A 68 20.71 8.46 -0.41
CA ALA A 68 19.80 7.55 -1.11
C ALA A 68 18.46 7.43 -0.39
N VAL A 69 18.47 7.31 0.95
CA VAL A 69 17.23 7.28 1.76
C VAL A 69 16.49 8.62 1.66
N LEU A 70 17.18 9.74 1.78
CA LEU A 70 16.57 11.07 1.65
C LEU A 70 16.01 11.30 0.26
N ALA A 71 16.72 10.88 -0.79
CA ALA A 71 16.21 10.93 -2.16
C ALA A 71 14.92 10.12 -2.31
N TRP A 72 14.87 8.89 -1.76
CA TRP A 72 13.65 8.09 -1.77
C TRP A 72 12.48 8.81 -1.08
N ILE A 73 12.68 9.32 0.12
CA ILE A 73 11.61 9.95 0.92
C ILE A 73 11.15 11.27 0.30
N THR A 74 12.06 12.08 -0.22
CA THR A 74 11.75 13.44 -0.65
C THR A 74 11.37 13.57 -2.11
N LEU A 75 11.90 12.72 -3.02
CA LEU A 75 11.60 12.80 -4.46
C LEU A 75 10.38 11.95 -4.85
N LEU A 76 10.14 10.83 -4.16
CA LEU A 76 8.99 9.97 -4.44
C LEU A 76 7.64 10.72 -4.41
N PRO A 77 7.35 11.64 -3.48
CA PRO A 77 6.12 12.42 -3.50
C PRO A 77 5.88 13.19 -4.80
N GLY A 78 6.94 13.59 -5.51
CA GLY A 78 6.83 14.26 -6.82
C GLY A 78 6.10 13.44 -7.87
N TYR A 79 6.31 12.12 -7.89
CA TYR A 79 5.54 11.22 -8.76
C TYR A 79 4.04 11.28 -8.44
N PHE A 80 3.67 11.17 -7.17
CA PHE A 80 2.27 11.23 -6.75
C PHE A 80 1.65 12.61 -6.99
N ILE A 81 2.39 13.70 -6.71
CA ILE A 81 1.96 15.07 -7.00
C ILE A 81 1.63 15.21 -8.49
N ALA A 82 2.51 14.77 -9.38
CA ALA A 82 2.30 14.87 -10.83
C ALA A 82 1.12 14.01 -11.31
N VAL A 83 0.95 12.80 -10.78
CA VAL A 83 -0.13 11.90 -11.16
C VAL A 83 -1.48 12.40 -10.63
N PHE A 84 -1.57 12.82 -9.37
CA PHE A 84 -2.81 13.32 -8.75
C PHE A 84 -3.30 14.61 -9.41
N TYR A 85 -2.39 15.51 -9.79
CA TYR A 85 -2.75 16.70 -10.57
C TYR A 85 -3.53 16.37 -11.84
N ARG A 86 -3.23 15.24 -12.44
CA ARG A 86 -3.83 14.77 -13.69
C ARG A 86 -5.08 13.91 -13.48
N ALA A 87 -5.58 13.78 -12.24
CA ALA A 87 -6.73 12.93 -11.93
C ALA A 87 -7.96 13.28 -12.78
N ARG A 88 -8.55 12.26 -13.38
CA ARG A 88 -9.74 12.33 -14.22
C ARG A 88 -10.72 11.26 -13.79
N LYS A 89 -12.01 11.50 -14.01
CA LYS A 89 -13.09 10.54 -13.77
C LYS A 89 -13.95 10.36 -15.02
N PRO A 90 -14.61 9.22 -15.20
CA PRO A 90 -15.57 9.01 -16.27
C PRO A 90 -16.65 10.09 -16.30
N ASN A 91 -17.13 10.41 -17.49
CA ASN A 91 -18.16 11.41 -17.75
C ASN A 91 -19.13 10.92 -18.83
N GLY A 92 -20.28 11.57 -18.91
CA GLY A 92 -21.28 11.30 -19.93
C GLY A 92 -22.28 10.19 -19.55
N PRO A 93 -23.33 10.02 -20.35
CA PRO A 93 -24.34 8.99 -20.16
C PRO A 93 -23.82 7.60 -20.53
N LEU A 94 -24.57 6.57 -20.12
CA LEU A 94 -24.34 5.20 -20.57
C LEU A 94 -24.72 5.09 -22.07
N ARG A 95 -23.75 4.78 -22.91
CA ARG A 95 -23.93 4.62 -24.36
C ARG A 95 -23.42 3.24 -24.78
N LEU A 96 -24.27 2.26 -24.71
CA LEU A 96 -23.98 0.89 -25.21
C LEU A 96 -24.78 0.62 -26.49
N PRO A 97 -24.23 -0.15 -27.43
CA PRO A 97 -24.96 -0.60 -28.61
C PRO A 97 -26.24 -1.33 -28.23
N ALA A 98 -27.28 -1.18 -29.05
CA ALA A 98 -28.50 -1.97 -28.88
C ALA A 98 -28.19 -3.47 -28.97
N GLY A 99 -28.75 -4.26 -28.07
CA GLY A 99 -28.50 -5.71 -27.97
C GLY A 99 -27.20 -6.07 -27.26
N THR A 100 -26.51 -5.12 -26.60
CA THR A 100 -25.37 -5.41 -25.73
C THR A 100 -25.79 -6.35 -24.61
N ARG A 101 -25.03 -7.43 -24.42
CA ARG A 101 -25.22 -8.41 -23.36
C ARG A 101 -24.18 -8.23 -22.27
N VAL A 102 -24.64 -8.10 -21.02
CA VAL A 102 -23.80 -7.85 -19.84
C VAL A 102 -23.98 -8.97 -18.84
N ALA A 103 -22.90 -9.45 -18.25
CA ALA A 103 -22.95 -10.32 -17.08
C ALA A 103 -22.26 -9.66 -15.89
N MET A 104 -22.80 -9.88 -14.70
CA MET A 104 -22.10 -9.72 -13.43
C MET A 104 -21.79 -11.10 -12.87
N VAL A 105 -20.53 -11.36 -12.50
CA VAL A 105 -20.11 -12.65 -11.96
C VAL A 105 -19.40 -12.47 -10.63
N VAL A 106 -19.89 -13.14 -9.59
CA VAL A 106 -19.22 -13.21 -8.30
C VAL A 106 -18.54 -14.55 -8.12
N THR A 107 -17.30 -14.54 -7.63
CA THR A 107 -16.55 -15.77 -7.37
C THR A 107 -16.73 -16.21 -5.91
N LYS A 108 -16.80 -17.54 -5.68
CA LYS A 108 -16.84 -18.12 -4.35
C LYS A 108 -15.87 -19.29 -4.26
N ALA A 109 -14.97 -19.22 -3.28
CA ALA A 109 -14.09 -20.32 -2.88
C ALA A 109 -14.82 -21.28 -1.90
N PRO A 110 -14.40 -22.55 -1.79
CA PRO A 110 -15.01 -23.51 -0.87
C PRO A 110 -14.99 -23.07 0.60
N SER A 111 -13.98 -22.28 1.00
CA SER A 111 -13.83 -21.75 2.37
C SER A 111 -14.74 -20.57 2.69
N GLU A 112 -15.40 -19.98 1.69
CA GLU A 112 -16.27 -18.82 1.89
C GLU A 112 -17.70 -19.23 2.18
N PRO A 113 -18.32 -18.76 3.29
CA PRO A 113 -19.72 -19.04 3.62
C PRO A 113 -20.67 -18.45 2.55
N PHE A 114 -21.71 -19.20 2.19
CA PHE A 114 -22.69 -18.71 1.21
C PHE A 114 -23.41 -17.43 1.68
N ALA A 115 -23.59 -17.24 2.97
CA ALA A 115 -24.23 -16.03 3.52
C ALA A 115 -23.50 -14.73 3.11
N VAL A 116 -22.17 -14.77 3.00
CA VAL A 116 -21.36 -13.61 2.55
C VAL A 116 -21.64 -13.32 1.07
N VAL A 117 -21.67 -14.37 0.26
CA VAL A 117 -21.91 -14.26 -1.20
C VAL A 117 -23.35 -13.87 -1.51
N ALA A 118 -24.31 -14.34 -0.71
CA ALA A 118 -25.73 -14.04 -0.91
C ALA A 118 -26.01 -12.54 -0.88
N GLU A 119 -25.39 -11.80 0.06
CA GLU A 119 -25.52 -10.35 0.14
C GLU A 119 -24.99 -9.65 -1.12
N THR A 120 -23.85 -10.10 -1.63
CA THR A 120 -23.29 -9.58 -2.89
C THR A 120 -24.19 -9.91 -4.08
N LEU A 121 -24.75 -11.13 -4.15
CA LEU A 121 -25.69 -11.53 -5.21
C LEU A 121 -26.97 -10.69 -5.18
N GLU A 122 -27.53 -10.45 -4.00
CA GLU A 122 -28.72 -9.59 -3.83
C GLU A 122 -28.45 -8.18 -4.32
N ALA A 123 -27.30 -7.60 -3.98
CA ALA A 123 -26.90 -6.27 -4.45
C ALA A 123 -26.62 -6.24 -5.97
N MET A 124 -26.11 -7.33 -6.54
CA MET A 124 -25.95 -7.48 -8.00
C MET A 124 -27.32 -7.50 -8.70
N LEU A 125 -28.26 -8.30 -8.22
CA LEU A 125 -29.62 -8.39 -8.76
C LEU A 125 -30.38 -7.07 -8.69
N ALA A 126 -30.03 -6.20 -7.73
CA ALA A 126 -30.64 -4.89 -7.54
C ALA A 126 -30.05 -3.77 -8.43
N GLN A 127 -29.07 -4.07 -9.31
CA GLN A 127 -28.50 -3.05 -10.20
C GLN A 127 -29.49 -2.61 -11.27
N ASP A 128 -29.44 -1.34 -11.62
CA ASP A 128 -30.38 -0.63 -12.51
C ASP A 128 -30.12 -0.87 -14.02
N VAL A 129 -28.98 -1.44 -14.38
CA VAL A 129 -28.66 -1.80 -15.77
C VAL A 129 -28.97 -3.27 -16.02
N SER A 130 -29.64 -3.57 -17.13
CA SER A 130 -29.99 -4.95 -17.51
C SER A 130 -28.75 -5.83 -17.68
N HIS A 131 -28.71 -6.94 -16.98
CA HIS A 131 -27.61 -7.91 -16.97
C HIS A 131 -28.07 -9.29 -16.50
N ASP A 132 -27.23 -10.29 -16.76
CA ASP A 132 -27.37 -11.62 -16.17
C ASP A 132 -26.46 -11.74 -14.96
N THR A 133 -26.96 -12.29 -13.85
CA THR A 133 -26.22 -12.49 -12.61
C THR A 133 -25.72 -13.93 -12.51
N TRP A 134 -24.42 -14.11 -12.26
CA TRP A 134 -23.73 -15.38 -12.18
C TRP A 134 -23.01 -15.58 -10.85
N LEU A 135 -23.10 -16.81 -10.34
CA LEU A 135 -22.25 -17.32 -9.27
C LEU A 135 -21.22 -18.30 -9.84
N ALA A 136 -19.93 -17.98 -9.79
CA ALA A 136 -18.84 -18.90 -10.10
C ALA A 136 -18.37 -19.56 -8.79
N ASP A 137 -18.96 -20.71 -8.45
CA ASP A 137 -18.71 -21.46 -7.20
C ASP A 137 -17.89 -22.72 -7.49
N GLU A 138 -16.77 -22.88 -6.82
CA GLU A 138 -15.89 -24.05 -6.98
C GLU A 138 -16.50 -25.35 -6.45
N ASP A 139 -17.40 -25.26 -5.47
CA ASP A 139 -18.11 -26.41 -4.87
C ASP A 139 -19.50 -26.00 -4.37
N PRO A 140 -20.46 -25.80 -5.29
CA PRO A 140 -21.80 -25.35 -4.93
C PRO A 140 -22.58 -26.43 -4.18
N SER A 141 -23.09 -26.06 -2.99
CA SER A 141 -23.96 -26.95 -2.21
C SER A 141 -25.38 -27.00 -2.77
N PRO A 142 -26.16 -28.07 -2.49
CA PRO A 142 -27.56 -28.12 -2.89
C PRO A 142 -28.40 -26.93 -2.44
N PRO A 143 -28.29 -26.43 -1.19
CA PRO A 143 -28.98 -25.22 -0.77
C PRO A 143 -28.57 -23.98 -1.59
N THR A 144 -27.27 -23.84 -1.94
CA THR A 144 -26.77 -22.75 -2.81
C THR A 144 -27.42 -22.80 -4.18
N LEU A 145 -27.45 -23.98 -4.82
CA LEU A 145 -28.07 -24.16 -6.13
C LEU A 145 -29.56 -23.84 -6.10
N ASP A 146 -30.24 -24.21 -5.02
CA ASP A 146 -31.67 -23.98 -4.84
C ASP A 146 -31.98 -22.49 -4.64
N TRP A 147 -31.17 -21.79 -3.88
CA TRP A 147 -31.26 -20.34 -3.73
C TRP A 147 -31.04 -19.63 -5.07
N CYS A 148 -29.99 -19.98 -5.81
CA CYS A 148 -29.69 -19.39 -7.12
C CYS A 148 -30.86 -19.57 -8.10
N ARG A 149 -31.42 -20.78 -8.16
CA ARG A 149 -32.60 -21.08 -9.03
C ARG A 149 -33.80 -20.20 -8.70
N ARG A 150 -34.10 -20.03 -7.41
CA ARG A 150 -35.24 -19.20 -6.97
C ARG A 150 -35.08 -17.72 -7.27
N HIS A 151 -33.82 -17.22 -7.33
CA HIS A 151 -33.54 -15.81 -7.56
C HIS A 151 -33.08 -15.49 -9.00
N GLY A 152 -33.11 -16.47 -9.90
CA GLY A 152 -32.71 -16.28 -11.30
C GLY A 152 -31.20 -16.07 -11.50
N VAL A 153 -30.38 -16.59 -10.58
CA VAL A 153 -28.92 -16.54 -10.65
C VAL A 153 -28.40 -17.78 -11.37
N PHE A 154 -27.58 -17.57 -12.40
CA PHE A 154 -26.88 -18.64 -13.09
C PHE A 154 -25.69 -19.13 -12.29
N VAL A 155 -25.35 -20.42 -12.44
CA VAL A 155 -24.23 -21.01 -11.71
C VAL A 155 -23.20 -21.58 -12.69
N SER A 156 -21.94 -21.18 -12.49
CA SER A 156 -20.77 -21.73 -13.16
C SER A 156 -19.93 -22.50 -12.14
N THR A 157 -19.54 -23.74 -12.47
CA THR A 157 -18.67 -24.52 -11.59
C THR A 157 -17.69 -25.38 -12.38
N ARG A 158 -16.43 -25.33 -11.98
CA ARG A 158 -15.35 -26.19 -12.52
C ARG A 158 -15.17 -27.49 -11.73
N LYS A 159 -16.08 -27.80 -10.81
CA LYS A 159 -16.03 -29.02 -10.00
C LYS A 159 -15.90 -30.26 -10.87
N GLY A 160 -14.93 -31.11 -10.59
CA GLY A 160 -14.69 -32.35 -11.36
C GLY A 160 -14.03 -32.16 -12.73
N ARG A 161 -13.62 -30.95 -13.10
CA ARG A 161 -12.99 -30.64 -14.40
C ARG A 161 -11.49 -30.52 -14.24
N ALA A 162 -10.75 -31.63 -14.46
CA ALA A 162 -9.28 -31.66 -14.27
C ALA A 162 -8.53 -30.68 -15.18
N ASP A 163 -9.04 -30.38 -16.37
CA ASP A 163 -8.50 -29.41 -17.32
C ASP A 163 -8.53 -27.96 -16.83
N TYR A 164 -9.32 -27.66 -15.78
CA TYR A 164 -9.39 -26.37 -15.08
C TYR A 164 -8.75 -26.40 -13.68
N HIS A 165 -8.00 -27.43 -13.34
CA HIS A 165 -7.25 -27.57 -12.09
C HIS A 165 -5.77 -27.82 -12.35
N ARG A 166 -5.17 -27.05 -13.26
CA ARG A 166 -3.76 -27.19 -13.65
C ARG A 166 -2.81 -26.62 -12.58
N THR A 167 -1.59 -27.13 -12.54
CA THR A 167 -0.55 -26.60 -11.64
C THR A 167 0.08 -25.29 -12.14
N SER A 168 -0.10 -24.96 -13.44
CA SER A 168 0.43 -23.76 -14.08
C SER A 168 -0.67 -23.01 -14.81
N TRP A 169 -0.44 -21.72 -15.01
CA TRP A 169 -1.30 -20.88 -15.84
C TRP A 169 -1.29 -21.36 -17.32
N PRO A 170 -2.41 -21.26 -18.08
CA PRO A 170 -3.75 -20.84 -17.66
C PRO A 170 -4.55 -21.97 -17.00
N ARG A 171 -5.73 -21.62 -16.42
CA ARG A 171 -6.67 -22.55 -15.77
C ARG A 171 -6.10 -23.19 -14.50
N ARG A 172 -5.50 -22.35 -13.67
CA ARG A 172 -4.76 -22.76 -12.48
C ARG A 172 -5.70 -23.23 -11.35
N THR A 173 -5.27 -24.26 -10.63
CA THR A 173 -5.97 -24.73 -9.42
C THR A 173 -5.88 -23.69 -8.28
N ARG A 174 -6.86 -23.70 -7.37
CA ARG A 174 -6.88 -22.87 -6.15
C ARG A 174 -6.62 -21.38 -6.39
N CYS A 175 -7.15 -20.86 -7.50
CA CYS A 175 -7.01 -19.45 -7.80
C CYS A 175 -8.23 -18.93 -8.57
N LYS A 176 -8.51 -17.64 -8.41
CA LYS A 176 -9.64 -16.95 -9.05
C LYS A 176 -9.57 -17.04 -10.57
N GLU A 177 -8.37 -16.92 -11.15
CA GLU A 177 -8.17 -17.07 -12.60
C GLU A 177 -8.75 -18.37 -13.12
N GLY A 178 -8.43 -19.50 -12.51
CA GLY A 178 -8.91 -20.80 -13.03
C GLY A 178 -10.41 -21.01 -12.86
N ASN A 179 -11.02 -20.44 -11.82
CA ASN A 179 -12.47 -20.46 -11.64
C ASN A 179 -13.16 -19.60 -12.72
N LEU A 180 -12.69 -18.39 -12.92
CA LEU A 180 -13.22 -17.49 -13.94
C LEU A 180 -12.88 -17.95 -15.38
N ALA A 181 -11.76 -18.63 -15.61
CA ALA A 181 -11.44 -19.22 -16.92
C ALA A 181 -12.52 -20.19 -17.37
N PHE A 182 -13.05 -21.03 -16.45
CA PHE A 182 -14.18 -21.92 -16.76
C PHE A 182 -15.44 -21.14 -17.16
N PHE A 183 -15.76 -20.08 -16.41
CA PHE A 183 -16.88 -19.20 -16.74
C PHE A 183 -16.72 -18.54 -18.11
N TYR A 184 -15.55 -17.96 -18.39
CA TYR A 184 -15.31 -17.28 -19.67
C TYR A 184 -15.34 -18.23 -20.85
N ASP A 185 -14.72 -19.40 -20.74
CA ASP A 185 -14.64 -20.37 -21.84
C ASP A 185 -16.01 -20.98 -22.20
N HIS A 186 -16.90 -21.16 -21.21
CA HIS A 186 -18.19 -21.86 -21.43
C HIS A 186 -19.37 -20.91 -21.59
N TYR A 187 -19.30 -19.70 -21.03
CA TYR A 187 -20.44 -18.78 -20.98
C TYR A 187 -20.06 -17.36 -21.37
N GLY A 188 -18.88 -16.88 -20.94
CA GLY A 188 -18.49 -15.49 -21.01
C GLY A 188 -18.23 -15.00 -22.41
N TYR A 189 -17.33 -15.66 -23.16
CA TYR A 189 -16.85 -15.18 -24.46
C TYR A 189 -17.89 -15.14 -25.55
N ASP A 190 -18.78 -16.10 -25.59
CA ASP A 190 -19.81 -16.21 -26.63
C ASP A 190 -21.17 -15.66 -26.16
N GLY A 191 -21.33 -15.50 -24.86
CA GLY A 191 -22.57 -15.03 -24.25
C GLY A 191 -22.66 -13.54 -24.01
N TYR A 192 -21.55 -12.83 -23.77
CA TYR A 192 -21.57 -11.47 -23.27
C TYR A 192 -20.52 -10.59 -23.95
N ASP A 193 -20.85 -9.30 -24.13
CA ASP A 193 -19.94 -8.27 -24.62
C ASP A 193 -19.07 -7.72 -23.48
N PHE A 194 -19.66 -7.61 -22.27
CA PHE A 194 -19.00 -7.13 -21.07
C PHE A 194 -19.29 -8.02 -19.88
N VAL A 195 -18.27 -8.24 -19.07
CA VAL A 195 -18.40 -8.98 -17.82
C VAL A 195 -17.81 -8.15 -16.69
N VAL A 196 -18.58 -7.97 -15.62
CA VAL A 196 -18.16 -7.35 -14.36
C VAL A 196 -17.96 -8.44 -13.34
N GLN A 197 -16.73 -8.63 -12.87
CA GLN A 197 -16.39 -9.66 -11.90
C GLN A 197 -16.16 -9.08 -10.51
N LEU A 198 -16.66 -9.77 -9.47
CA LEU A 198 -16.57 -9.36 -8.08
C LEU A 198 -16.06 -10.51 -7.19
N ASP A 199 -15.41 -10.15 -6.09
CA ASP A 199 -15.15 -11.06 -4.98
C ASP A 199 -16.42 -11.28 -4.15
N ALA A 200 -16.44 -12.39 -3.41
CA ALA A 200 -17.58 -12.85 -2.62
C ALA A 200 -18.17 -11.80 -1.66
N ASP A 201 -17.32 -10.93 -1.09
CA ASP A 201 -17.65 -9.97 -0.05
C ASP A 201 -17.77 -8.52 -0.54
N HIS A 202 -17.58 -8.26 -1.84
CA HIS A 202 -17.64 -6.92 -2.40
C HIS A 202 -19.06 -6.57 -2.87
N VAL A 203 -19.81 -5.92 -1.99
CA VAL A 203 -21.22 -5.56 -2.20
C VAL A 203 -21.32 -4.25 -2.99
N PRO A 204 -21.79 -4.27 -4.24
CA PRO A 204 -21.92 -3.09 -5.08
C PRO A 204 -23.06 -2.19 -4.62
N GLN A 205 -22.84 -0.87 -4.60
CA GLN A 205 -23.89 0.10 -4.36
C GLN A 205 -24.81 0.28 -5.59
N PRO A 206 -26.03 0.82 -5.43
CA PRO A 206 -26.87 1.23 -6.56
C PRO A 206 -26.11 2.18 -7.51
N GLY A 207 -26.24 1.96 -8.82
CA GLY A 207 -25.50 2.71 -9.85
C GLY A 207 -24.07 2.23 -10.12
N TYR A 208 -23.56 1.24 -9.36
CA TYR A 208 -22.23 0.68 -9.58
C TYR A 208 -22.06 0.16 -11.03
N LEU A 209 -23.02 -0.62 -11.52
CA LEU A 209 -22.93 -1.21 -12.85
C LEU A 209 -22.95 -0.14 -13.96
N PHE A 210 -23.76 0.91 -13.79
CA PHE A 210 -23.76 2.07 -14.68
C PHE A 210 -22.37 2.70 -14.78
N GLU A 211 -21.71 2.95 -13.65
CA GLU A 211 -20.38 3.56 -13.60
C GLU A 211 -19.29 2.66 -14.21
N MET A 212 -19.43 1.34 -14.07
CA MET A 212 -18.50 0.36 -14.65
C MET A 212 -18.65 0.24 -16.17
N LEU A 213 -19.85 0.40 -16.69
CA LEU A 213 -20.13 0.18 -18.10
C LEU A 213 -19.94 1.41 -18.98
N ARG A 214 -20.19 2.62 -18.47
CA ARG A 214 -20.12 3.84 -19.31
C ARG A 214 -18.78 4.10 -19.99
N PRO A 215 -17.59 3.73 -19.44
CA PRO A 215 -16.33 3.89 -20.14
C PRO A 215 -16.20 3.03 -21.40
N PHE A 216 -16.96 1.95 -21.52
CA PHE A 216 -16.95 1.07 -22.71
C PHE A 216 -17.62 1.68 -23.95
N ALA A 217 -18.19 2.87 -23.84
CA ALA A 217 -18.56 3.68 -25.00
C ALA A 217 -17.37 3.94 -25.94
N ASP A 218 -16.14 4.00 -25.43
CA ASP A 218 -14.93 3.98 -26.25
C ASP A 218 -14.58 2.53 -26.63
N PRO A 219 -14.56 2.20 -27.92
CA PRO A 219 -14.25 0.83 -28.39
C PRO A 219 -12.82 0.38 -28.08
N LYS A 220 -11.91 1.29 -27.71
CA LYS A 220 -10.53 0.98 -27.32
C LYS A 220 -10.39 0.63 -25.84
N VAL A 221 -11.46 0.82 -25.04
CA VAL A 221 -11.46 0.44 -23.63
C VAL A 221 -11.67 -1.07 -23.53
N GLY A 222 -10.65 -1.77 -23.05
CA GLY A 222 -10.65 -3.21 -22.85
C GLY A 222 -11.05 -3.62 -21.43
N TYR A 223 -10.82 -2.75 -20.44
CA TYR A 223 -11.17 -3.00 -19.05
C TYR A 223 -11.48 -1.72 -18.28
N VAL A 224 -12.25 -1.88 -17.21
CA VAL A 224 -12.61 -0.80 -16.28
C VAL A 224 -12.34 -1.27 -14.86
N SER A 225 -11.47 -0.54 -14.14
CA SER A 225 -11.22 -0.77 -12.73
C SER A 225 -12.07 0.14 -11.84
N ALA A 226 -12.23 -0.21 -10.58
CA ALA A 226 -12.98 0.56 -9.61
C ALA A 226 -12.28 0.56 -8.24
N PRO A 227 -12.63 1.49 -7.32
CA PRO A 227 -12.06 1.54 -5.99
C PRO A 227 -12.41 0.31 -5.15
N SER A 228 -11.44 -0.39 -4.59
CA SER A 228 -11.67 -1.44 -3.59
C SER A 228 -11.76 -0.80 -2.20
N ILE A 229 -12.96 -0.71 -1.65
CA ILE A 229 -13.22 -0.09 -0.36
C ILE A 229 -13.50 -1.18 0.66
N CYS A 230 -12.48 -1.57 1.41
CA CYS A 230 -12.56 -2.64 2.40
C CYS A 230 -12.88 -2.08 3.79
N ASP A 231 -14.07 -1.50 3.96
CA ASP A 231 -14.48 -0.75 5.15
C ASP A 231 -15.56 -1.42 6.01
N ARG A 232 -16.20 -2.51 5.55
CA ARG A 232 -17.33 -3.14 6.24
C ARG A 232 -16.99 -3.60 7.67
N ASN A 233 -15.79 -4.14 7.87
CA ASN A 233 -15.28 -4.58 9.17
C ASN A 233 -14.26 -3.62 9.80
N ALA A 234 -14.08 -2.42 9.23
CA ALA A 234 -13.09 -1.45 9.70
C ALA A 234 -13.36 -0.96 11.13
N ALA A 235 -14.63 -0.87 11.56
CA ALA A 235 -14.97 -0.52 12.94
C ALA A 235 -14.45 -1.54 13.96
N GLU A 236 -14.37 -2.82 13.58
CA GLU A 236 -14.04 -3.94 14.44
C GLU A 236 -12.55 -4.30 14.42
N SER A 237 -11.84 -4.03 13.31
CA SER A 237 -10.45 -4.41 13.11
C SER A 237 -9.54 -3.21 12.85
N TRP A 238 -8.51 -3.06 13.70
CA TRP A 238 -7.46 -2.06 13.48
C TRP A 238 -6.61 -2.36 12.24
N SER A 239 -6.45 -3.66 11.92
CA SER A 239 -5.73 -4.11 10.73
C SER A 239 -6.46 -3.71 9.44
N ALA A 240 -7.80 -3.86 9.43
CA ALA A 240 -8.64 -3.39 8.34
C ALA A 240 -8.53 -1.86 8.18
N ARG A 241 -8.62 -1.09 9.28
CA ARG A 241 -8.46 0.38 9.25
C ARG A 241 -7.08 0.80 8.76
N GLY A 242 -6.03 0.15 9.25
CA GLY A 242 -4.65 0.46 8.86
C GLY A 242 -4.44 0.33 7.35
N ARG A 243 -4.92 -0.76 6.76
CA ARG A 243 -4.91 -0.98 5.31
C ARG A 243 -5.81 0.03 4.58
N LEU A 244 -7.05 0.18 5.00
CA LEU A 244 -8.03 1.05 4.38
C LEU A 244 -7.52 2.49 4.21
N TYR A 245 -6.93 3.06 5.28
CA TYR A 245 -6.41 4.42 5.23
C TYR A 245 -5.10 4.53 4.43
N ALA A 246 -4.24 3.51 4.49
CA ALA A 246 -3.00 3.48 3.72
C ALA A 246 -3.24 3.44 2.20
N GLU A 247 -4.31 2.76 1.76
CA GLU A 247 -4.63 2.56 0.36
C GLU A 247 -5.63 3.58 -0.20
N ALA A 248 -6.21 4.45 0.62
CA ALA A 248 -7.28 5.34 0.21
C ALA A 248 -6.92 6.29 -0.95
N SER A 249 -5.69 6.77 -1.01
CA SER A 249 -5.21 7.59 -2.13
C SER A 249 -4.93 6.74 -3.38
N MET A 250 -4.52 5.49 -3.21
CA MET A 250 -4.26 4.56 -4.30
C MET A 250 -5.57 4.23 -5.04
N HIS A 251 -6.62 3.84 -4.32
CA HIS A 251 -7.93 3.51 -4.89
C HIS A 251 -8.68 4.72 -5.46
N GLY A 252 -8.24 5.92 -5.12
CA GLY A 252 -8.86 7.16 -5.56
C GLY A 252 -7.98 7.98 -6.49
N ALA A 253 -7.24 8.91 -5.91
CA ALA A 253 -6.47 9.93 -6.64
C ALA A 253 -5.40 9.34 -7.58
N LEU A 254 -4.70 8.27 -7.17
CA LEU A 254 -3.67 7.63 -7.99
C LEU A 254 -4.27 6.98 -9.23
N GLN A 255 -5.25 6.11 -9.06
CA GLN A 255 -5.91 5.43 -10.16
C GLN A 255 -6.65 6.44 -11.07
N GLY A 256 -7.31 7.46 -10.49
CA GLY A 256 -7.89 8.55 -11.25
C GLY A 256 -6.86 9.33 -12.06
N GLY A 257 -5.65 9.49 -11.54
CA GLY A 257 -4.52 10.10 -12.24
C GLY A 257 -4.03 9.26 -13.43
N TYR A 258 -4.13 7.95 -13.33
CA TYR A 258 -3.77 7.04 -14.42
C TYR A 258 -4.72 7.16 -15.62
N ASN A 259 -5.96 7.60 -15.44
CA ASN A 259 -6.87 7.92 -16.55
C ASN A 259 -6.31 8.97 -17.52
N ALA A 260 -5.29 9.72 -17.16
CA ALA A 260 -4.65 10.74 -17.99
C ALA A 260 -3.49 10.19 -18.85
N GLY A 261 -3.63 9.01 -19.40
CA GLY A 261 -2.69 8.42 -20.35
C GLY A 261 -1.68 7.44 -19.76
N LEU A 262 -1.90 7.03 -18.51
CA LEU A 262 -1.30 5.84 -17.89
C LEU A 262 -2.31 4.69 -17.91
N ALA A 263 -1.98 3.56 -17.30
CA ALA A 263 -2.82 2.39 -17.23
C ALA A 263 -3.42 2.25 -15.82
N PRO A 264 -4.70 2.58 -15.59
CA PRO A 264 -5.36 2.19 -14.35
C PRO A 264 -5.24 0.69 -14.14
N LEU A 265 -4.86 0.27 -12.93
CA LEU A 265 -4.68 -1.13 -12.62
C LEU A 265 -6.05 -1.77 -12.33
N CYS A 266 -6.32 -2.92 -12.88
CA CYS A 266 -7.38 -3.78 -12.37
C CYS A 266 -7.13 -4.02 -10.87
N ILE A 267 -8.18 -4.09 -10.09
CA ILE A 267 -8.12 -4.38 -8.67
C ILE A 267 -8.77 -5.74 -8.45
N GLY A 268 -8.05 -6.68 -7.87
CA GLY A 268 -8.47 -8.08 -7.78
C GLY A 268 -9.86 -8.30 -7.17
N SER A 269 -10.34 -7.38 -6.32
CA SER A 269 -11.66 -7.47 -5.72
C SER A 269 -12.82 -7.29 -6.71
N HIS A 270 -12.68 -6.39 -7.68
CA HIS A 270 -13.69 -6.20 -8.73
C HIS A 270 -13.17 -5.33 -9.89
N TYR A 271 -13.46 -5.73 -11.10
CA TYR A 271 -13.24 -4.96 -12.33
C TYR A 271 -14.10 -5.49 -13.47
N ALA A 272 -14.25 -4.72 -14.53
CA ALA A 272 -15.00 -5.12 -15.73
C ALA A 272 -14.05 -5.31 -16.92
N VAL A 273 -14.42 -6.22 -17.82
CA VAL A 273 -13.68 -6.47 -19.05
C VAL A 273 -14.61 -6.48 -20.26
N ARG A 274 -14.09 -6.02 -21.39
CA ARG A 274 -14.63 -6.34 -22.71
C ARG A 274 -14.21 -7.78 -23.04
N THR A 275 -15.16 -8.67 -23.24
CA THR A 275 -14.88 -10.12 -23.44
C THR A 275 -14.01 -10.37 -24.68
N ALA A 276 -14.23 -9.61 -25.76
CA ALA A 276 -13.40 -9.70 -26.96
C ALA A 276 -11.93 -9.33 -26.69
N ALA A 277 -11.68 -8.32 -25.84
CA ALA A 277 -10.34 -7.92 -25.45
C ALA A 277 -9.67 -8.98 -24.56
N LEU A 278 -10.43 -9.55 -23.60
CA LEU A 278 -9.94 -10.61 -22.75
C LEU A 278 -9.62 -11.89 -23.55
N LYS A 279 -10.48 -12.25 -24.49
CA LYS A 279 -10.26 -13.40 -25.39
C LYS A 279 -9.01 -13.22 -26.24
N GLU A 280 -8.79 -12.00 -26.75
CA GLU A 280 -7.61 -11.66 -27.58
C GLU A 280 -6.29 -11.87 -26.83
N ILE A 281 -6.25 -11.52 -25.55
CA ILE A 281 -5.02 -11.68 -24.73
C ILE A 281 -4.85 -13.09 -24.15
N GLY A 282 -5.82 -14.00 -24.38
CA GLY A 282 -5.77 -15.38 -23.91
C GLY A 282 -6.37 -15.64 -22.54
N GLY A 283 -7.17 -14.71 -22.00
CA GLY A 283 -7.83 -14.81 -20.70
C GLY A 283 -7.19 -13.96 -19.61
N LEU A 284 -7.58 -14.22 -18.36
CA LEU A 284 -7.01 -13.55 -17.18
C LEU A 284 -5.52 -13.89 -17.04
N GLY A 285 -4.77 -12.93 -16.54
CA GLY A 285 -3.32 -13.03 -16.48
C GLY A 285 -2.82 -14.05 -15.45
N PRO A 286 -1.53 -14.42 -15.59
CA PRO A 286 -0.87 -15.36 -14.69
C PRO A 286 -0.62 -14.78 -13.29
N GLU A 287 -0.22 -15.66 -12.38
CA GLU A 287 0.13 -15.39 -10.98
C GLU A 287 -1.08 -15.05 -10.08
N LEU A 288 -0.79 -14.80 -8.81
CA LEU A 288 -1.80 -14.49 -7.81
C LEU A 288 -2.33 -13.07 -7.95
N ALA A 289 -1.52 -12.16 -8.50
CA ALA A 289 -1.93 -10.83 -8.92
C ALA A 289 -2.41 -10.89 -10.38
N GLU A 290 -3.45 -11.69 -10.63
CA GLU A 290 -4.05 -11.84 -11.96
C GLU A 290 -4.62 -10.52 -12.49
N ASP A 291 -5.02 -9.63 -11.61
CA ASP A 291 -5.47 -8.27 -11.90
C ASP A 291 -4.35 -7.42 -12.50
N HIS A 292 -3.19 -7.40 -11.87
CA HIS A 292 -2.02 -6.66 -12.36
C HIS A 292 -1.51 -7.23 -13.68
N SER A 293 -1.42 -8.57 -13.79
CA SER A 293 -0.96 -9.22 -15.02
C SER A 293 -1.96 -9.10 -16.16
N THR A 294 -3.26 -9.17 -15.91
CA THR A 294 -4.31 -8.88 -16.89
C THR A 294 -4.18 -7.44 -17.40
N THR A 295 -3.99 -6.47 -16.50
CA THR A 295 -3.76 -5.07 -16.88
C THR A 295 -2.54 -4.93 -17.80
N LEU A 296 -1.42 -5.58 -17.46
CA LEU A 296 -0.19 -5.56 -18.26
C LEU A 296 -0.42 -6.16 -19.65
N MET A 297 -1.07 -7.32 -19.73
CA MET A 297 -1.37 -8.02 -20.99
C MET A 297 -2.31 -7.20 -21.89
N MET A 298 -3.38 -6.61 -21.32
CA MET A 298 -4.30 -5.73 -22.03
C MET A 298 -3.59 -4.55 -22.67
N ASN A 299 -2.74 -3.85 -21.89
CA ASN A 299 -2.00 -2.71 -22.38
C ASN A 299 -0.91 -3.09 -23.42
N ALA A 300 -0.28 -4.26 -23.24
CA ALA A 300 0.69 -4.78 -24.23
C ALA A 300 0.03 -5.18 -25.57
N ALA A 301 -1.25 -5.50 -25.56
CA ALA A 301 -2.07 -5.74 -26.77
C ALA A 301 -2.67 -4.43 -27.36
N GLY A 302 -2.46 -3.27 -26.72
CA GLY A 302 -2.93 -1.97 -27.19
C GLY A 302 -4.31 -1.56 -26.66
N TRP A 303 -4.92 -2.33 -25.77
CA TRP A 303 -6.15 -1.97 -25.07
C TRP A 303 -5.88 -0.93 -24.00
N ARG A 304 -6.86 -0.07 -23.72
CA ARG A 304 -6.79 0.93 -22.65
C ARG A 304 -7.68 0.56 -21.49
N GLY A 305 -7.29 0.97 -20.30
CA GLY A 305 -8.12 0.92 -19.12
C GLY A 305 -8.69 2.27 -18.73
N VAL A 306 -9.78 2.25 -17.96
CA VAL A 306 -10.36 3.42 -17.30
C VAL A 306 -10.66 3.06 -15.85
N HIS A 307 -10.36 3.97 -14.92
CA HIS A 307 -10.76 3.84 -13.52
C HIS A 307 -12.07 4.57 -13.28
N ALA A 308 -13.11 3.83 -12.91
CA ALA A 308 -14.43 4.34 -12.58
C ALA A 308 -14.47 4.76 -11.11
N LEU A 309 -13.98 5.96 -10.81
CA LEU A 309 -13.81 6.49 -9.45
C LEU A 309 -15.09 6.46 -8.60
N ASP A 310 -16.25 6.53 -9.24
CA ASP A 310 -17.58 6.59 -8.60
C ASP A 310 -18.32 5.24 -8.62
N ALA A 311 -17.70 4.16 -9.14
CA ALA A 311 -18.22 2.80 -9.05
C ALA A 311 -17.87 2.19 -7.68
N ILE A 312 -18.80 2.29 -6.74
CA ILE A 312 -18.55 1.97 -5.34
C ILE A 312 -19.04 0.56 -5.00
N ALA A 313 -18.14 -0.25 -4.44
CA ALA A 313 -18.46 -1.52 -3.79
C ALA A 313 -17.69 -1.62 -2.46
N HIS A 314 -18.33 -2.17 -1.44
CA HIS A 314 -17.79 -2.28 -0.09
C HIS A 314 -17.47 -3.73 0.25
N GLY A 315 -16.26 -3.99 0.69
CA GLY A 315 -15.78 -5.31 1.09
C GLY A 315 -15.22 -5.37 2.50
N ASP A 316 -14.77 -6.55 2.89
CA ASP A 316 -14.11 -6.77 4.17
C ASP A 316 -12.60 -6.57 4.05
N GLY A 317 -12.01 -5.83 5.00
CA GLY A 317 -10.58 -5.75 5.18
C GLY A 317 -10.03 -6.98 5.95
N PRO A 318 -8.69 -7.09 6.08
CA PRO A 318 -8.09 -8.17 6.85
C PRO A 318 -8.55 -8.11 8.31
N ARG A 319 -9.21 -9.19 8.75
CA ARG A 319 -9.79 -9.27 10.10
C ARG A 319 -8.74 -9.25 11.19
N THR A 320 -7.62 -9.91 10.95
CA THR A 320 -6.51 -9.99 11.91
C THR A 320 -5.23 -9.43 11.33
N PHE A 321 -4.29 -9.12 12.21
CA PHE A 321 -2.95 -8.71 11.78
C PHE A 321 -2.21 -9.83 11.02
N ALA A 322 -2.47 -11.09 11.36
CA ALA A 322 -1.90 -12.23 10.64
C ALA A 322 -2.39 -12.30 9.19
N ASP A 323 -3.67 -11.97 8.95
CA ASP A 323 -4.23 -11.88 7.60
C ASP A 323 -3.61 -10.72 6.83
N LEU A 324 -3.48 -9.55 7.46
CA LEU A 324 -2.87 -8.36 6.87
C LEU A 324 -1.45 -8.64 6.35
N VAL A 325 -0.60 -9.21 7.19
CA VAL A 325 0.80 -9.48 6.80
C VAL A 325 0.92 -10.65 5.82
N THR A 326 -0.02 -11.58 5.82
CA THR A 326 -0.11 -12.64 4.81
C THR A 326 -0.41 -12.03 3.43
N GLN A 327 -1.32 -11.06 3.35
CA GLN A 327 -1.61 -10.34 2.10
C GLN A 327 -0.38 -9.58 1.60
N GLU A 328 0.32 -8.84 2.47
CA GLU A 328 1.55 -8.11 2.12
C GLU A 328 2.63 -9.05 1.55
N PHE A 329 2.83 -10.20 2.18
CA PHE A 329 3.75 -11.22 1.70
C PHE A 329 3.36 -11.77 0.32
N GLN A 330 2.08 -12.10 0.13
CA GLN A 330 1.59 -12.69 -1.12
C GLN A 330 1.64 -11.69 -2.28
N TRP A 331 1.26 -10.44 -2.04
CA TRP A 331 1.30 -9.40 -3.08
C TRP A 331 2.73 -9.06 -3.49
N SER A 332 3.62 -8.85 -2.52
CA SER A 332 5.03 -8.57 -2.83
C SER A 332 5.65 -9.72 -3.62
N ARG A 333 5.41 -10.97 -3.21
CA ARG A 333 5.90 -12.15 -3.91
C ARG A 333 5.34 -12.24 -5.33
N SER A 334 4.03 -12.05 -5.50
CA SER A 334 3.38 -12.17 -6.81
C SER A 334 3.85 -11.09 -7.80
N LEU A 335 3.97 -9.83 -7.36
CA LEU A 335 4.44 -8.75 -8.23
C LEU A 335 5.90 -8.95 -8.67
N VAL A 336 6.75 -9.45 -7.78
CA VAL A 336 8.14 -9.77 -8.12
C VAL A 336 8.22 -10.98 -9.06
N MET A 337 7.38 -12.00 -8.88
CA MET A 337 7.28 -13.12 -9.85
C MET A 337 6.85 -12.62 -11.24
N LEU A 338 5.88 -11.71 -11.31
CA LEU A 338 5.49 -11.08 -12.57
C LEU A 338 6.65 -10.32 -13.21
N LEU A 339 7.40 -9.56 -12.40
CA LEU A 339 8.58 -8.82 -12.86
C LEU A 339 9.63 -9.75 -13.48
N LEU A 340 9.94 -10.87 -12.82
CA LEU A 340 11.01 -11.78 -13.23
C LEU A 340 10.59 -12.68 -14.42
N GLN A 341 9.36 -13.18 -14.41
CA GLN A 341 8.95 -14.26 -15.33
C GLN A 341 8.19 -13.74 -16.56
N TYR A 342 7.30 -12.75 -16.41
CA TYR A 342 6.37 -12.35 -17.46
C TYR A 342 6.66 -10.97 -18.06
N SER A 343 7.03 -10.00 -17.22
CA SER A 343 7.27 -8.62 -17.67
C SER A 343 8.35 -8.49 -18.74
N PRO A 344 9.47 -9.24 -18.74
CA PRO A 344 10.49 -9.12 -19.77
C PRO A 344 9.96 -9.36 -21.20
N ARG A 345 8.91 -10.18 -21.36
CA ARG A 345 8.30 -10.49 -22.66
C ARG A 345 7.26 -9.45 -23.08
N LEU A 346 6.64 -8.73 -22.15
CA LEU A 346 5.51 -7.84 -22.38
C LEU A 346 5.90 -6.37 -22.41
N VAL A 347 6.81 -5.95 -21.54
CA VAL A 347 7.22 -4.54 -21.36
C VAL A 347 7.79 -3.96 -22.67
N GLY A 348 8.46 -4.78 -23.50
CA GLY A 348 8.97 -4.37 -24.80
C GLY A 348 7.91 -3.77 -25.73
N LYS A 349 6.66 -4.23 -25.62
CA LYS A 349 5.51 -3.78 -26.44
C LYS A 349 4.87 -2.48 -25.97
N LEU A 350 5.21 -2.00 -24.75
CA LEU A 350 4.61 -0.83 -24.16
C LEU A 350 5.32 0.46 -24.55
N PRO A 351 4.62 1.61 -24.62
CA PRO A 351 5.26 2.92 -24.70
C PRO A 351 6.03 3.23 -23.40
N LEU A 352 7.06 4.10 -23.49
CA LEU A 352 7.99 4.37 -22.39
C LEU A 352 7.30 4.73 -21.07
N ARG A 353 6.24 5.55 -21.11
CA ARG A 353 5.46 5.95 -19.92
C ARG A 353 4.83 4.75 -19.19
N LEU A 354 4.32 3.77 -19.95
CA LEU A 354 3.73 2.56 -19.35
C LEU A 354 4.81 1.57 -18.91
N LYS A 355 5.95 1.49 -19.61
CA LYS A 355 7.12 0.72 -19.16
C LYS A 355 7.53 1.18 -17.76
N PHE A 356 7.72 2.50 -17.59
CA PHE A 356 8.06 3.08 -16.29
C PHE A 356 7.00 2.74 -15.23
N GLN A 357 5.71 2.97 -15.54
CA GLN A 357 4.63 2.71 -14.60
C GLN A 357 4.58 1.25 -14.13
N PHE A 358 4.61 0.28 -15.06
CA PHE A 358 4.52 -1.14 -14.72
C PHE A 358 5.77 -1.62 -13.97
N LEU A 359 6.96 -1.23 -14.41
CA LEU A 359 8.20 -1.58 -13.71
C LEU A 359 8.23 -0.96 -12.30
N PHE A 360 7.84 0.30 -12.16
CA PHE A 360 7.77 0.96 -10.86
C PHE A 360 6.76 0.30 -9.93
N SER A 361 5.55 -0.05 -10.43
CA SER A 361 4.54 -0.72 -9.61
C SER A 361 4.96 -2.12 -9.16
N GLN A 362 5.68 -2.88 -10.00
CA GLN A 362 6.21 -4.21 -9.66
C GLN A 362 7.43 -4.13 -8.72
N LEU A 363 8.22 -3.07 -8.84
CA LEU A 363 9.37 -2.80 -7.96
C LEU A 363 8.97 -2.10 -6.65
N TRP A 364 7.71 -1.71 -6.49
CA TRP A 364 7.25 -0.98 -5.30
C TRP A 364 7.61 -1.68 -4.00
N TYR A 365 7.24 -2.96 -3.85
CA TYR A 365 7.53 -3.73 -2.64
C TYR A 365 9.02 -3.95 -2.38
N PRO A 366 9.84 -4.38 -3.36
CA PRO A 366 11.28 -4.47 -3.20
C PRO A 366 11.94 -3.16 -2.79
N LEU A 367 11.62 -2.05 -3.47
CA LEU A 367 12.20 -0.74 -3.16
C LEU A 367 11.75 -0.25 -1.79
N PHE A 368 10.45 -0.35 -1.48
CA PHE A 368 9.94 0.01 -0.17
C PHE A 368 10.63 -0.78 0.95
N ALA A 369 10.71 -2.10 0.82
CA ALA A 369 11.36 -2.96 1.82
C ALA A 369 12.85 -2.66 1.96
N PHE A 370 13.55 -2.42 0.84
CA PHE A 370 14.97 -2.08 0.85
C PHE A 370 15.22 -0.77 1.60
N PHE A 371 14.50 0.30 1.28
CA PHE A 371 14.73 1.60 1.93
C PHE A 371 14.30 1.58 3.40
N MET A 372 13.22 0.87 3.76
CA MET A 372 12.85 0.70 5.17
C MET A 372 13.89 -0.11 5.95
N ALA A 373 14.43 -1.17 5.37
CA ALA A 373 15.53 -1.94 5.97
C ALA A 373 16.78 -1.09 6.14
N LEU A 374 17.12 -0.28 5.13
CA LEU A 374 18.26 0.63 5.17
C LEU A 374 18.09 1.70 6.27
N MET A 375 16.91 2.31 6.36
CA MET A 375 16.57 3.27 7.45
C MET A 375 16.70 2.62 8.83
N PHE A 376 16.22 1.41 8.98
CA PHE A 376 16.36 0.64 10.22
C PHE A 376 17.84 0.34 10.55
N ALA A 377 18.64 0.00 9.54
CA ALA A 377 20.04 -0.38 9.72
C ALA A 377 20.97 0.82 9.98
N MET A 378 20.62 2.04 9.51
CA MET A 378 21.50 3.23 9.64
C MET A 378 22.01 3.47 11.07
N PRO A 379 21.17 3.54 12.11
CA PRO A 379 21.69 3.75 13.47
C PRO A 379 22.57 2.58 13.93
N LEU A 380 22.26 1.33 13.55
CA LEU A 380 23.07 0.18 13.91
C LEU A 380 24.44 0.21 13.23
N LEU A 381 24.49 0.62 11.97
CA LEU A 381 25.74 0.79 11.22
C LEU A 381 26.62 1.89 11.84
N ALA A 382 26.02 3.00 12.23
CA ALA A 382 26.75 4.10 12.88
C ALA A 382 27.33 3.66 14.24
N LEU A 383 26.52 3.01 15.08
CA LEU A 383 26.96 2.49 16.39
C LEU A 383 28.06 1.43 16.23
N GLY A 384 27.92 0.50 15.29
CA GLY A 384 28.89 -0.57 15.04
C GLY A 384 30.22 -0.06 14.48
N ARG A 385 30.24 1.10 13.79
CA ARG A 385 31.45 1.74 13.27
C ARG A 385 32.07 2.74 14.26
N ALA A 386 31.35 3.10 15.32
CA ALA A 386 31.67 4.17 16.24
C ALA A 386 31.86 5.56 15.54
N GLU A 387 31.20 5.74 14.39
CA GLU A 387 31.32 6.94 13.55
C GLU A 387 29.95 7.43 13.10
N SER A 388 29.76 8.77 13.08
CA SER A 388 28.59 9.38 12.47
C SER A 388 28.61 9.17 10.95
N LEU A 389 27.45 8.89 10.35
CA LEU A 389 27.31 8.70 8.90
C LEU A 389 27.41 10.03 8.13
N VAL A 390 27.07 11.15 8.78
CA VAL A 390 27.08 12.50 8.23
C VAL A 390 27.40 13.52 9.33
N THR A 391 27.84 14.72 8.96
CA THR A 391 28.19 15.80 9.88
C THR A 391 27.09 16.85 9.95
N VAL A 392 25.87 16.43 10.32
CA VAL A 392 24.68 17.30 10.37
C VAL A 392 24.06 17.22 11.76
N SER A 393 23.75 18.38 12.35
CA SER A 393 22.98 18.43 13.58
C SER A 393 21.51 18.08 13.30
N TYR A 394 20.86 17.41 14.25
CA TYR A 394 19.45 17.06 14.12
C TYR A 394 18.51 18.28 14.06
N PRO A 395 18.73 19.37 14.84
CA PRO A 395 17.96 20.60 14.71
C PRO A 395 18.06 21.24 13.32
N ASP A 396 19.25 21.30 12.71
CA ASP A 396 19.40 21.84 11.35
C ASP A 396 18.71 20.96 10.31
N PHE A 397 18.85 19.64 10.45
CA PHE A 397 18.10 18.71 9.62
C PHE A 397 16.60 18.94 9.71
N LEU A 398 16.05 19.07 10.93
CA LEU A 398 14.62 19.33 11.12
C LEU A 398 14.20 20.69 10.54
N ALA A 399 15.02 21.73 10.69
CA ALA A 399 14.72 23.05 10.15
C ALA A 399 14.57 23.03 8.62
N HIS A 400 15.37 22.23 7.93
CA HIS A 400 15.32 22.10 6.47
C HIS A 400 14.30 21.05 5.98
N PHE A 401 14.05 19.99 6.75
CA PHE A 401 13.14 18.92 6.38
C PHE A 401 11.67 19.21 6.75
N ALA A 402 11.42 19.94 7.84
CA ALA A 402 10.07 20.22 8.31
C ALA A 402 9.19 20.99 7.29
N PRO A 403 9.69 22.02 6.58
CA PRO A 403 8.90 22.69 5.55
C PRO A 403 8.37 21.74 4.49
N LEU A 404 9.19 20.78 4.04
CA LEU A 404 8.80 19.77 3.06
C LEU A 404 7.66 18.88 3.60
N SER A 405 7.80 18.41 4.83
CA SER A 405 6.80 17.55 5.49
C SER A 405 5.49 18.28 5.74
N ILE A 406 5.54 19.55 6.18
CA ILE A 406 4.36 20.38 6.42
C ILE A 406 3.58 20.61 5.12
N VAL A 407 4.27 20.98 4.04
CA VAL A 407 3.62 21.20 2.74
C VAL A 407 2.95 19.92 2.24
N LEU A 408 3.62 18.76 2.32
CA LEU A 408 3.03 17.48 1.92
C LEU A 408 1.79 17.11 2.76
N LEU A 409 1.84 17.36 4.06
CA LEU A 409 0.71 17.11 4.95
C LEU A 409 -0.50 18.01 4.61
N LEU A 410 -0.26 19.29 4.37
CA LEU A 410 -1.30 20.23 3.95
C LEU A 410 -1.89 19.83 2.60
N MET A 411 -1.06 19.45 1.62
CA MET A 411 -1.50 18.97 0.32
C MET A 411 -2.35 17.70 0.47
N ALA A 412 -1.97 16.74 1.31
CA ALA A 412 -2.73 15.52 1.54
C ALA A 412 -4.15 15.81 2.07
N HIS A 413 -4.28 16.76 3.02
CA HIS A 413 -5.59 17.19 3.52
C HIS A 413 -6.43 17.87 2.44
N ARG A 414 -5.81 18.68 1.58
CA ARG A 414 -6.49 19.31 0.45
C ARG A 414 -6.94 18.30 -0.59
N TRP A 415 -6.12 17.29 -0.89
CA TRP A 415 -6.51 16.19 -1.78
C TRP A 415 -7.72 15.43 -1.25
N ARG A 416 -7.71 15.06 0.03
CA ARG A 416 -8.89 14.43 0.62
C ARG A 416 -10.13 15.29 0.44
N ALA A 417 -10.03 16.61 0.64
CA ALA A 417 -11.13 17.56 0.49
C ALA A 417 -11.66 17.67 -0.96
N THR A 418 -10.91 17.20 -1.98
CA THR A 418 -11.43 17.10 -3.36
C THR A 418 -12.40 15.94 -3.57
N GLY A 419 -12.56 15.05 -2.59
CA GLY A 419 -13.42 13.86 -2.68
C GLY A 419 -12.85 12.75 -3.53
N THR A 420 -11.52 12.73 -3.76
CA THR A 420 -10.86 11.70 -4.57
C THR A 420 -10.35 10.51 -3.76
N PHE A 421 -10.30 10.59 -2.43
CA PHE A 421 -9.93 9.43 -1.62
C PHE A 421 -11.08 8.42 -1.56
N ARG A 422 -10.75 7.15 -1.42
CA ARG A 422 -11.71 6.04 -1.24
C ARG A 422 -11.30 5.17 -0.05
N PRO A 423 -12.05 5.22 1.07
CA PRO A 423 -13.26 6.02 1.31
C PRO A 423 -12.99 7.53 1.42
N TYR A 424 -14.03 8.34 1.29
CA TYR A 424 -13.95 9.82 1.33
C TYR A 424 -13.46 10.36 2.67
N ASP A 425 -13.75 9.67 3.75
CA ASP A 425 -13.46 10.03 5.14
C ASP A 425 -12.14 9.44 5.66
N ALA A 426 -11.37 8.78 4.78
CA ALA A 426 -10.08 8.20 5.14
C ALA A 426 -9.20 9.19 5.92
N LYS A 427 -8.64 8.75 7.03
CA LYS A 427 -7.79 9.59 7.87
C LYS A 427 -6.42 9.75 7.23
N ILE A 428 -5.96 10.99 7.10
CA ILE A 428 -4.60 11.31 6.64
C ILE A 428 -3.57 10.91 7.69
N LEU A 429 -3.82 11.31 8.94
CA LEU A 429 -3.02 10.91 10.08
C LEU A 429 -3.82 9.91 10.92
N SER A 430 -3.33 8.71 11.00
CA SER A 430 -3.92 7.60 11.75
C SER A 430 -2.80 6.77 12.37
N TRP A 431 -2.93 6.42 13.64
CA TRP A 431 -1.96 5.57 14.31
C TRP A 431 -1.92 4.17 13.69
N GLU A 432 -3.06 3.67 13.21
CA GLU A 432 -3.14 2.38 12.51
C GLU A 432 -2.29 2.38 11.23
N CYS A 433 -2.42 3.43 10.42
CA CYS A 433 -1.65 3.59 9.20
C CYS A 433 -0.15 3.75 9.49
N MET A 434 0.21 4.54 10.51
CA MET A 434 1.59 4.74 10.92
C MET A 434 2.24 3.43 11.39
N LEU A 435 1.57 2.66 12.26
CA LEU A 435 2.09 1.37 12.70
C LEU A 435 2.15 0.36 11.54
N PHE A 436 1.19 0.38 10.63
CA PHE A 436 1.20 -0.47 9.45
C PHE A 436 2.39 -0.16 8.54
N LEU A 437 2.78 1.10 8.37
CA LEU A 437 3.96 1.48 7.61
C LEU A 437 5.24 0.76 8.12
N PHE A 438 5.44 0.73 9.45
CA PHE A 438 6.58 0.02 10.06
C PHE A 438 6.41 -1.50 10.07
N ALA A 439 5.15 -1.98 10.10
CA ALA A 439 4.87 -3.41 10.18
C ALA A 439 5.05 -4.16 8.86
N ARG A 440 4.82 -3.52 7.71
CA ARG A 440 4.69 -4.22 6.43
C ARG A 440 6.01 -4.58 5.75
N TRP A 441 7.09 -3.80 5.97
CA TRP A 441 8.33 -3.99 5.21
C TRP A 441 9.04 -5.34 5.42
N PRO A 442 9.06 -5.96 6.63
CA PRO A 442 9.67 -7.28 6.79
C PRO A 442 8.98 -8.35 5.95
N TRP A 443 7.66 -8.24 5.78
CA TRP A 443 6.85 -9.17 4.97
C TRP A 443 6.99 -8.89 3.48
N ALA A 444 7.07 -7.63 3.09
CA ALA A 444 7.39 -7.24 1.72
C ALA A 444 8.80 -7.73 1.31
N LEU A 445 9.78 -7.63 2.20
CA LEU A 445 11.12 -8.19 1.99
C LEU A 445 11.09 -9.71 1.88
N ALA A 446 10.43 -10.38 2.83
CA ALA A 446 10.29 -11.84 2.83
C ALA A 446 9.60 -12.36 1.55
N GLY A 447 8.53 -11.67 1.09
CA GLY A 447 7.85 -12.01 -0.16
C GLY A 447 8.74 -11.79 -1.38
N THR A 448 9.51 -10.70 -1.41
CA THR A 448 10.50 -10.42 -2.46
C THR A 448 11.56 -11.52 -2.54
N LEU A 449 12.17 -11.90 -1.41
CA LEU A 449 13.18 -12.95 -1.35
C LEU A 449 12.59 -14.32 -1.71
N ALA A 450 11.37 -14.60 -1.25
CA ALA A 450 10.65 -15.82 -1.61
C ALA A 450 10.38 -15.90 -3.12
N ALA A 451 10.00 -14.79 -3.76
CA ALA A 451 9.81 -14.75 -5.21
C ALA A 451 11.10 -15.08 -5.98
N VAL A 452 12.23 -14.49 -5.59
CA VAL A 452 13.52 -14.77 -6.21
C VAL A 452 13.90 -16.24 -6.03
N ARG A 453 13.77 -16.78 -4.81
CA ARG A 453 14.02 -18.20 -4.52
C ARG A 453 13.16 -19.11 -5.38
N ASP A 454 11.87 -18.84 -5.44
CA ASP A 454 10.90 -19.70 -6.14
C ASP A 454 11.08 -19.62 -7.66
N TRP A 455 11.46 -18.45 -8.18
CA TRP A 455 11.84 -18.28 -9.59
C TRP A 455 13.09 -19.10 -9.94
N LEU A 456 14.13 -19.06 -9.10
CA LEU A 456 15.36 -19.85 -9.29
C LEU A 456 15.10 -21.35 -9.17
N ALA A 457 14.21 -21.76 -8.26
CA ALA A 457 13.87 -23.18 -8.02
C ALA A 457 12.84 -23.73 -9.01
N GLY A 458 12.17 -22.88 -9.79
CA GLY A 458 11.04 -23.27 -10.65
C GLY A 458 9.84 -23.82 -9.86
N SER A 459 9.70 -23.41 -8.58
CA SER A 459 8.71 -23.98 -7.68
C SER A 459 7.37 -23.28 -7.81
N PHE A 460 6.30 -24.10 -7.71
CA PHE A 460 4.92 -23.61 -7.65
C PHE A 460 4.52 -23.35 -6.19
N VAL A 461 3.79 -22.26 -5.95
CA VAL A 461 3.25 -21.95 -4.61
C VAL A 461 1.77 -21.64 -4.69
N ASP A 462 1.00 -22.30 -3.82
CA ASP A 462 -0.44 -22.10 -3.67
C ASP A 462 -0.79 -20.75 -3.03
N PHE A 463 -1.94 -20.21 -3.45
CA PHE A 463 -2.57 -19.06 -2.82
C PHE A 463 -3.26 -19.45 -1.51
N ARG A 464 -3.04 -18.67 -0.47
CA ARG A 464 -3.84 -18.76 0.74
C ARG A 464 -4.93 -17.69 0.70
N VAL A 465 -6.17 -18.12 0.52
CA VAL A 465 -7.35 -17.25 0.58
C VAL A 465 -7.46 -16.68 1.99
N THR A 466 -7.66 -15.36 2.10
CA THR A 466 -7.96 -14.71 3.37
C THR A 466 -9.33 -15.17 3.85
N PRO A 467 -9.48 -15.70 5.09
CA PRO A 467 -10.78 -16.14 5.60
C PRO A 467 -11.76 -14.97 5.62
N LYS A 468 -12.98 -15.22 5.10
CA LYS A 468 -14.08 -14.24 5.07
C LYS A 468 -15.27 -14.82 5.82
N GLY A 469 -15.98 -13.99 6.58
CA GLY A 469 -17.22 -14.38 7.26
C GLY A 469 -17.11 -15.51 8.29
N THR A 470 -15.89 -15.89 8.71
CA THR A 470 -15.68 -16.93 9.72
C THR A 470 -15.84 -16.37 11.12
N SER A 471 -16.56 -17.10 12.00
CA SER A 471 -16.75 -16.71 13.40
C SER A 471 -15.50 -16.98 14.26
N GLU A 472 -14.73 -17.98 13.91
CA GLU A 472 -13.58 -18.43 14.70
C GLU A 472 -12.29 -17.79 14.21
N VAL A 473 -11.50 -17.27 15.16
CA VAL A 473 -10.17 -16.70 14.93
C VAL A 473 -9.17 -17.45 15.77
N ASP A 474 -8.10 -17.91 15.14
CA ASP A 474 -7.00 -18.60 15.82
C ASP A 474 -6.14 -17.64 16.65
N PRO A 475 -5.48 -18.14 17.72
CA PRO A 475 -4.41 -17.42 18.40
C PRO A 475 -3.30 -17.00 17.42
N LEU A 476 -2.63 -15.88 17.73
CA LEU A 476 -1.54 -15.36 16.90
C LEU A 476 -0.41 -16.39 16.70
N PRO A 477 -0.04 -16.72 15.48
CA PRO A 477 1.12 -17.56 15.22
C PRO A 477 2.42 -16.83 15.64
N LEU A 478 3.32 -17.49 16.35
CA LEU A 478 4.60 -16.90 16.77
C LEU A 478 5.41 -16.34 15.59
N ARG A 479 5.35 -16.99 14.44
CA ARG A 479 6.00 -16.51 13.20
C ARG A 479 5.61 -15.08 12.81
N VAL A 480 4.43 -14.61 13.21
CA VAL A 480 3.96 -13.24 12.93
C VAL A 480 4.60 -12.23 13.88
N LEU A 481 4.95 -12.64 15.10
CA LEU A 481 5.51 -11.79 16.15
C LEU A 481 7.04 -11.73 16.13
N LEU A 482 7.69 -12.84 15.76
CA LEU A 482 9.15 -12.99 15.79
C LEU A 482 9.92 -11.92 15.00
N PRO A 483 9.50 -11.50 13.79
CA PRO A 483 10.21 -10.43 13.07
C PRO A 483 10.31 -9.14 13.87
N TYR A 484 9.23 -8.74 14.51
CA TYR A 484 9.19 -7.48 15.29
C TYR A 484 9.94 -7.59 16.62
N ALA A 485 9.88 -8.74 17.28
CA ALA A 485 10.70 -9.01 18.45
C ALA A 485 12.19 -8.97 18.11
N GLY A 486 12.57 -9.60 16.99
CA GLY A 486 13.94 -9.57 16.49
C GLY A 486 14.41 -8.15 16.15
N LEU A 487 13.57 -7.33 15.50
CA LEU A 487 13.89 -5.94 15.18
C LEU A 487 14.02 -5.07 16.44
N ALA A 488 13.12 -5.23 17.41
CA ALA A 488 13.20 -4.49 18.68
C ALA A 488 14.49 -4.82 19.43
N LEU A 489 14.84 -6.12 19.53
CA LEU A 489 16.08 -6.56 20.17
C LEU A 489 17.32 -6.12 19.39
N ALA A 490 17.32 -6.29 18.06
CA ALA A 490 18.44 -5.85 17.23
C ALA A 490 18.70 -4.34 17.33
N ALA A 491 17.67 -3.55 17.60
CA ALA A 491 17.80 -2.11 17.79
C ALA A 491 18.31 -1.73 19.18
N VAL A 492 17.84 -2.39 20.26
CA VAL A 492 18.19 -1.99 21.62
C VAL A 492 19.49 -2.60 22.12
N LEU A 493 19.82 -3.84 21.73
CA LEU A 493 21.01 -4.53 22.24
C LEU A 493 22.33 -3.78 21.94
N PRO A 494 22.57 -3.23 20.74
CA PRO A 494 23.78 -2.43 20.51
C PRO A 494 23.87 -1.22 21.42
N VAL A 495 22.74 -0.59 21.75
CA VAL A 495 22.71 0.56 22.69
C VAL A 495 23.16 0.15 24.10
N LEU A 496 22.76 -1.04 24.56
CA LEU A 496 23.06 -1.55 25.91
C LEU A 496 24.42 -2.25 26.02
N LEU A 497 25.05 -2.64 24.90
CA LEU A 497 26.25 -3.47 24.91
C LEU A 497 27.49 -2.73 24.39
N ILE A 498 27.35 -1.59 23.74
CA ILE A 498 28.45 -0.82 23.15
C ILE A 498 28.52 0.53 23.87
N ASP A 499 29.45 0.66 24.79
CA ASP A 499 29.61 1.89 25.59
C ASP A 499 30.38 2.98 24.85
N ASP A 500 31.38 2.60 24.05
CA ASP A 500 32.19 3.54 23.28
C ASP A 500 31.81 3.52 21.79
N VAL A 501 30.98 4.46 21.42
CA VAL A 501 30.53 4.64 20.03
C VAL A 501 31.13 5.90 19.38
N GLY A 502 32.16 6.48 19.99
CA GLY A 502 32.84 7.66 19.45
C GLY A 502 31.87 8.79 19.10
N GLU A 503 31.88 9.19 17.83
CA GLU A 503 31.01 10.27 17.32
C GLU A 503 29.57 9.84 17.03
N ALA A 504 29.26 8.54 17.10
CA ALA A 504 27.93 8.03 16.81
C ALA A 504 26.91 8.13 17.97
N LYS A 505 27.23 8.85 19.05
CA LYS A 505 26.36 8.95 20.25
C LYS A 505 24.93 9.39 19.94
N GLY A 506 24.73 10.26 18.94
CA GLY A 506 23.42 10.69 18.50
C GLY A 506 22.54 9.54 17.96
N PHE A 507 23.15 8.50 17.41
CA PHE A 507 22.44 7.35 16.86
C PHE A 507 21.85 6.39 17.91
N TYR A 508 22.26 6.51 19.17
CA TYR A 508 21.58 5.82 20.28
C TYR A 508 20.10 6.17 20.31
N LEU A 509 19.74 7.46 20.17
CA LEU A 509 18.34 7.89 20.18
C LEU A 509 17.53 7.23 19.05
N PHE A 510 18.07 7.18 17.84
CA PHE A 510 17.37 6.55 16.71
C PHE A 510 17.25 5.03 16.87
N ALA A 511 18.24 4.37 17.44
CA ALA A 511 18.16 2.95 17.77
C ALA A 511 17.12 2.68 18.87
N ILE A 512 17.08 3.50 19.92
CA ILE A 512 16.06 3.45 20.98
C ILE A 512 14.66 3.68 20.40
N MET A 513 14.50 4.66 19.49
CA MET A 513 13.23 4.91 18.81
C MET A 513 12.78 3.71 17.98
N ASN A 514 13.68 3.07 17.22
CA ASN A 514 13.39 1.85 16.50
C ASN A 514 12.90 0.74 17.45
N ALA A 515 13.63 0.51 18.56
CA ALA A 515 13.25 -0.48 19.56
C ALA A 515 11.88 -0.19 20.16
N ALA A 516 11.59 1.06 20.49
CA ALA A 516 10.31 1.50 21.03
C ALA A 516 9.16 1.32 20.02
N ILE A 517 9.37 1.65 18.74
CA ILE A 517 8.35 1.47 17.70
C ILE A 517 8.00 0.00 17.54
N TYR A 518 9.00 -0.89 17.41
CA TYR A 518 8.73 -2.33 17.23
C TYR A 518 8.22 -3.00 18.49
N GLY A 519 8.67 -2.56 19.66
CA GLY A 519 8.10 -2.98 20.95
C GLY A 519 6.62 -2.58 21.11
N LEU A 520 6.29 -1.32 20.80
CA LEU A 520 4.92 -0.82 20.79
C LEU A 520 4.05 -1.58 19.80
N LEU A 521 4.57 -1.83 18.61
CA LEU A 521 3.88 -2.59 17.57
C LEU A 521 3.52 -3.99 18.06
N LEU A 522 4.44 -4.71 18.70
CA LEU A 522 4.17 -6.01 19.31
C LEU A 522 3.07 -5.96 20.37
N VAL A 523 3.16 -4.98 21.28
CA VAL A 523 2.13 -4.78 22.30
C VAL A 523 0.76 -4.54 21.65
N VAL A 524 0.70 -3.66 20.66
CA VAL A 524 -0.56 -3.36 19.96
C VAL A 524 -1.11 -4.60 19.25
N ILE A 525 -0.27 -5.35 18.53
CA ILE A 525 -0.69 -6.58 17.81
C ILE A 525 -1.33 -7.57 18.80
N VAL A 526 -0.66 -7.86 19.91
CA VAL A 526 -1.13 -8.86 20.90
C VAL A 526 -2.41 -8.38 21.60
N LEU A 527 -2.43 -7.14 22.08
CA LEU A 527 -3.58 -6.61 22.82
C LEU A 527 -4.80 -6.44 21.91
N ARG A 528 -4.62 -5.92 20.71
CA ARG A 528 -5.72 -5.73 19.76
C ARG A 528 -6.28 -7.05 19.27
N HIS A 529 -5.41 -8.01 18.95
CA HIS A 529 -5.88 -9.34 18.55
C HIS A 529 -6.77 -9.98 19.60
N GLY A 530 -6.37 -9.93 20.86
CA GLY A 530 -7.17 -10.48 21.96
C GLY A 530 -8.49 -9.74 22.18
N ARG A 531 -8.45 -8.40 22.17
CA ARG A 531 -9.65 -7.57 22.44
C ARG A 531 -10.67 -7.61 21.29
N GLU A 532 -10.21 -7.45 20.05
CA GLU A 532 -11.09 -7.37 18.88
C GLU A 532 -11.76 -8.71 18.57
N ASN A 533 -11.05 -9.82 18.81
CA ASN A 533 -11.58 -11.17 18.55
C ASN A 533 -12.13 -11.87 19.80
N ARG A 534 -12.09 -11.24 20.97
CA ARG A 534 -12.59 -11.79 22.27
C ARG A 534 -11.97 -13.15 22.64
N ILE A 535 -10.71 -13.35 22.28
CA ILE A 535 -9.95 -14.58 22.54
C ILE A 535 -8.65 -14.27 23.27
N ALA A 536 -8.00 -15.31 23.78
CA ALA A 536 -6.61 -15.18 24.20
C ALA A 536 -5.70 -15.08 22.97
N ALA A 537 -4.90 -14.02 22.87
CA ALA A 537 -4.01 -13.79 21.74
C ALA A 537 -2.98 -14.92 21.55
N THR A 538 -2.67 -15.68 22.60
CA THR A 538 -1.72 -16.79 22.57
C THR A 538 -2.24 -17.99 23.35
N PRO A 539 -1.81 -19.22 23.00
CA PRO A 539 -2.11 -20.43 23.78
C PRO A 539 -1.69 -20.28 25.25
N ARG A 540 -2.42 -20.92 26.17
CA ARG A 540 -2.25 -20.77 27.63
C ARG A 540 -0.81 -20.98 28.09
N PHE A 541 -0.12 -21.96 27.53
CA PHE A 541 1.27 -22.30 27.92
C PHE A 541 2.29 -21.20 27.58
N TYR A 542 2.05 -20.40 26.53
CA TYR A 542 2.98 -19.34 26.10
C TYR A 542 2.67 -17.98 26.74
N ARG A 543 1.56 -17.81 27.46
CA ARG A 543 1.15 -16.53 28.03
C ARG A 543 2.17 -15.90 28.98
N PRO A 544 2.77 -16.65 29.95
CA PRO A 544 3.79 -16.08 30.82
C PRO A 544 5.04 -15.63 30.06
N ALA A 545 5.53 -16.45 29.15
CA ALA A 545 6.68 -16.12 28.33
C ALA A 545 6.41 -14.91 27.40
N MET A 546 5.22 -14.83 26.85
CA MET A 546 4.79 -13.68 26.05
C MET A 546 4.72 -12.41 26.90
N ALA A 547 4.12 -12.47 28.08
CA ALA A 547 4.03 -11.32 28.99
C ALA A 547 5.42 -10.85 29.41
N ALA A 548 6.32 -11.78 29.79
CA ALA A 548 7.70 -11.46 30.14
C ALA A 548 8.46 -10.85 28.95
N GLY A 549 8.31 -11.42 27.73
CA GLY A 549 8.91 -10.88 26.52
C GLY A 549 8.43 -9.47 26.17
N LEU A 550 7.11 -9.22 26.23
CA LEU A 550 6.55 -7.90 25.99
C LEU A 550 7.03 -6.89 27.05
N LEU A 551 7.07 -7.29 28.32
CA LEU A 551 7.56 -6.44 29.40
C LEU A 551 9.03 -6.09 29.20
N SER A 552 9.87 -7.07 28.85
CA SER A 552 11.29 -6.83 28.54
C SER A 552 11.47 -5.85 27.38
N LEU A 553 10.69 -6.00 26.29
CA LEU A 553 10.75 -5.11 25.14
C LEU A 553 10.26 -3.67 25.44
N VAL A 554 9.53 -3.45 26.50
CA VAL A 554 9.17 -2.11 26.97
C VAL A 554 10.24 -1.56 27.94
N ILE A 555 10.77 -2.40 28.81
CA ILE A 555 11.75 -2.00 29.84
C ILE A 555 13.11 -1.68 29.20
N LEU A 556 13.60 -2.50 28.27
CA LEU A 556 14.93 -2.33 27.67
C LEU A 556 15.14 -0.96 27.00
N PRO A 557 14.22 -0.43 26.16
CA PRO A 557 14.34 0.93 25.65
C PRO A 557 14.33 1.99 26.76
N GLY A 558 13.60 1.74 27.86
CA GLY A 558 13.59 2.62 29.04
C GLY A 558 14.96 2.69 29.72
N ILE A 559 15.60 1.54 29.93
CA ILE A 559 16.97 1.46 30.47
C ILE A 559 17.95 2.18 29.53
N ALA A 560 17.93 1.84 28.25
CA ALA A 560 18.77 2.48 27.23
C ALA A 560 18.59 4.01 27.19
N THR A 561 17.37 4.49 27.38
CA THR A 561 17.08 5.93 27.45
C THR A 561 17.65 6.56 28.72
N ALA A 562 17.58 5.86 29.86
CA ALA A 562 18.14 6.35 31.12
C ALA A 562 19.69 6.45 31.06
N GLU A 563 20.34 5.50 30.39
CA GLU A 563 21.80 5.42 30.27
C GLU A 563 22.35 6.38 29.22
N HIS A 564 21.78 6.41 28.01
CA HIS A 564 22.36 7.10 26.85
C HIS A 564 21.50 8.23 26.28
N GLY A 565 20.27 8.42 26.75
CA GLY A 565 19.33 9.37 26.14
C GLY A 565 19.79 10.82 26.22
N LYS A 566 20.41 11.22 27.34
CA LYS A 566 20.93 12.58 27.53
C LYS A 566 22.11 12.85 26.60
N ASP A 567 23.10 11.97 26.62
CA ASP A 567 24.32 12.11 25.83
C ASP A 567 24.00 12.08 24.32
N SER A 568 23.00 11.29 23.94
CA SER A 568 22.53 11.22 22.57
C SER A 568 21.87 12.53 22.10
N LEU A 569 21.01 13.13 22.93
CA LEU A 569 20.40 14.43 22.62
C LEU A 569 21.43 15.54 22.52
N GLU A 570 22.42 15.53 23.41
CA GLU A 570 23.52 16.48 23.38
C GLU A 570 24.35 16.32 22.09
N ALA A 571 24.72 15.08 21.73
CA ALA A 571 25.45 14.78 20.51
C ALA A 571 24.71 15.18 19.23
N LEU A 572 23.38 15.00 19.18
CA LEU A 572 22.58 15.39 18.02
C LEU A 572 22.52 16.91 17.79
N SER A 573 22.80 17.72 18.82
CA SER A 573 22.85 19.18 18.70
C SER A 573 24.22 19.72 18.28
N TRP A 574 25.24 18.86 18.28
CA TRP A 574 26.60 19.30 17.88
C TRP A 574 26.68 19.53 16.36
N GLY A 575 27.50 20.53 15.99
CA GLY A 575 27.73 20.88 14.58
C GLY A 575 26.60 21.70 13.93
N SER A 576 25.63 22.17 14.73
CA SER A 576 24.62 23.10 14.26
C SER A 576 25.22 24.47 13.92
N ASP A 577 25.01 24.93 12.68
CA ASP A 577 25.43 26.27 12.26
C ASP A 577 24.39 27.33 12.63
N HIS A 578 23.10 26.95 12.66
CA HIS A 578 22.00 27.91 12.81
C HIS A 578 21.13 27.69 14.03
N LEU A 579 21.00 26.46 14.54
CA LEU A 579 20.17 26.15 15.70
C LEU A 579 20.94 25.25 16.67
N ARG A 580 21.30 25.81 17.85
CA ARG A 580 21.97 25.04 18.92
C ARG A 580 21.10 24.89 20.12
N LEU A 581 21.19 23.73 20.76
CA LEU A 581 20.62 23.48 22.08
C LEU A 581 21.65 23.84 23.13
N PHE A 582 21.40 24.93 23.87
CA PHE A 582 22.26 25.34 24.98
C PHE A 582 21.81 24.68 26.27
N GLU A 583 22.74 24.04 26.95
CA GLU A 583 22.53 23.50 28.28
C GLU A 583 22.67 24.65 29.30
N GLU A 584 21.57 25.03 29.94
CA GLU A 584 21.60 25.97 31.08
C GLU A 584 21.44 25.18 32.37
N ARG A 585 22.44 25.27 33.24
CA ARG A 585 22.44 24.64 34.57
C ARG A 585 22.03 25.65 35.62
N TYR A 586 20.90 25.40 36.25
CA TYR A 586 20.42 26.22 37.34
C TYR A 586 20.66 25.51 38.67
N SER A 587 21.23 26.23 39.63
CA SER A 587 21.25 25.81 41.02
C SER A 587 20.04 26.39 41.71
N VAL A 588 19.09 25.55 42.11
CA VAL A 588 17.92 25.99 42.87
C VAL A 588 18.22 25.76 44.36
N ALA A 589 18.33 26.84 45.11
CA ALA A 589 18.45 26.77 46.58
C ALA A 589 17.05 26.63 47.19
N GLY A 590 16.78 25.49 47.81
CA GLY A 590 15.54 25.27 48.58
C GLY A 590 15.61 25.94 49.95
N ALA A 591 14.44 26.22 50.56
CA ALA A 591 14.27 26.84 51.88
C ALA A 591 14.90 26.10 53.07
N GLY A 592 15.61 25.02 52.84
CA GLY A 592 16.32 24.21 53.85
C GLY A 592 17.80 23.97 53.53
N GLY A 593 18.44 24.78 52.69
CA GLY A 593 19.85 24.65 52.34
C GLY A 593 20.21 23.52 51.38
N ALA A 594 19.24 22.76 50.89
CA ALA A 594 19.43 21.73 49.86
C ALA A 594 19.50 22.41 48.49
N THR A 595 20.63 22.27 47.81
CA THR A 595 20.81 22.73 46.41
C THR A 595 20.48 21.59 45.47
N SER A 596 19.45 21.76 44.63
CA SER A 596 19.21 20.89 43.50
C SER A 596 19.73 21.53 42.23
N ARG A 597 20.46 20.76 41.42
CA ARG A 597 20.90 21.21 40.07
C ARG A 597 19.83 20.78 39.07
N LYS A 598 19.30 21.75 38.34
CA LYS A 598 18.36 21.49 37.22
C LYS A 598 19.03 21.90 35.93
N THR A 599 19.13 20.97 35.01
CA THR A 599 19.59 21.20 33.63
C THR A 599 18.38 21.44 32.73
N VAL A 600 18.39 22.51 31.96
CA VAL A 600 17.36 22.83 30.96
C VAL A 600 18.04 23.08 29.64
N PHE A 601 17.58 22.41 28.60
CA PHE A 601 18.04 22.67 27.23
C PHE A 601 17.16 23.73 26.60
N ARG A 602 17.78 24.84 26.11
CA ARG A 602 17.08 25.91 25.39
C ARG A 602 17.54 25.98 23.95
N PRO A 603 16.66 25.90 22.95
CA PRO A 603 17.01 26.13 21.57
C PRO A 603 17.30 27.61 21.35
N ARG A 604 18.41 27.92 20.71
CA ARG A 604 18.80 29.28 20.31
C ARG A 604 19.10 29.30 18.82
N TRP A 605 18.37 30.14 18.09
CA TRP A 605 18.60 30.36 16.67
C TRP A 605 19.73 31.35 16.46
N ILE A 606 20.74 31.01 15.65
CA ILE A 606 21.89 31.83 15.31
C ILE A 606 21.71 32.27 13.85
N PHE A 607 21.37 33.54 13.62
CA PHE A 607 21.06 34.06 12.29
C PHE A 607 22.29 34.37 11.43
N LEU A 608 23.47 34.52 12.04
CA LEU A 608 24.73 34.72 11.36
C LEU A 608 25.81 33.89 12.06
N PRO A 609 26.69 33.19 11.33
CA PRO A 609 27.86 32.58 11.94
C PRO A 609 28.80 33.71 12.39
N THR A 610 28.60 34.18 13.61
CA THR A 610 29.63 34.98 14.26
C THR A 610 30.73 34.04 14.68
N ASP A 611 31.92 34.26 14.13
CA ASP A 611 33.25 33.74 14.44
C ASP A 611 33.28 32.56 15.41
N ALA A 612 33.71 31.41 14.92
CA ALA A 612 34.06 30.27 15.75
C ALA A 612 34.86 30.74 16.95
N PRO A 613 34.52 30.40 18.20
CA PRO A 613 35.44 30.64 19.31
C PRO A 613 36.70 29.85 18.98
N GLN A 614 37.80 30.58 18.84
CA GLN A 614 39.13 30.01 18.80
C GLN A 614 39.23 29.05 19.97
N ALA A 615 39.64 27.83 19.67
CA ALA A 615 40.01 26.84 20.67
C ALA A 615 41.08 27.47 21.56
N GLU A 616 40.67 28.01 22.70
CA GLU A 616 41.59 28.24 23.80
C GLU A 616 41.82 26.91 24.48
N ASP A 617 43.08 26.50 24.42
CA ASP A 617 43.69 25.45 25.20
C ASP A 617 43.19 25.42 26.64
N ARG A 618 42.57 24.24 27.04
CA ARG A 618 42.91 23.55 28.30
C ARG A 618 42.10 22.25 28.42
#